data_a6e71571b2de21779d30da86a77afce8
#
_entry.id   a6e71571b2de21779d30da86a77afce8
#
_cell.length_a   1.000
_cell.length_b   1.000
_cell.length_c   1.000
_cell.angle_alpha   90.00
_cell.angle_beta   90.00
_cell.angle_gamma   90.00
#
_symmetry.space_group_name_H-M   'P 1'
#
loop_
_entity.id
_entity.type
_entity.pdbx_description
1 polymer ?
#
loop_
_entity_poly.entity_id
_entity_poly.type
_entity_poly.pdbx_seq_one_letter_code
_entity_poly.pdbx_strand_id
1 'polypeptide(L)'
;MSDLTFTPRILLCGDEQEFFSQAWQRPFKIIGRVQISGKFGKQKFNLKDDGKIFFNDKVQSWDDLANFLHGGEVDYLLFLNYPDFVIFRNYSLKRGFLSPKTVTINHFKTLPLDFFYDFSAEVKLLDYMKDLPIKTLLDVDGYFARGNIFTKIYNSDVEIDCVSEKPLPAIMENIYSHVYKNFAEIGHKRYDAALLIERKPIDFISAFTFLEKFTDVVITFSRTDGELEKYILNNLNNFEEVHGTNSETLKWFFVKRYTKPEDFCVYVVTYGDKKIDEPPEGYKIIHAGRALSSDLGYLGDNTGNNISHLNVYLNEITALYWIWKNTSHTVVGLCHYRRFFTMAKSVPFAREKILSKEDALKLLERHDVIVSSIGFEMMIQRDLIRNDCGEELAKFAESVVKKHLLKVQPDYMESFEHVMNSVAIYKCHLFITRRNILDAYCKWLFSFYLDATNEILRKVDLESLPFSPRRLIAFLAERMLTIWLWKNRLRIKELDFMFIEGI
;
A
#
# COMPACT_ATOMS: atom_id res chain seq x y z
N MET A 1 -31.16 22.59 46.30
CA MET A 1 -29.79 22.36 45.86
C MET A 1 -29.59 23.20 44.63
N SER A 2 -28.80 24.27 44.74
CA SER A 2 -28.61 25.28 43.70
C SER A 2 -27.75 24.69 42.60
N ASP A 3 -28.32 24.54 41.41
CA ASP A 3 -27.58 24.33 40.18
C ASP A 3 -26.65 25.55 39.97
N LEU A 4 -25.39 25.41 40.37
CA LEU A 4 -24.33 26.28 39.96
C LEU A 4 -24.18 26.06 38.44
N THR A 5 -24.85 26.88 37.64
CA THR A 5 -24.71 26.87 36.18
C THR A 5 -23.28 27.24 35.86
N PHE A 6 -22.45 26.23 35.60
CA PHE A 6 -21.08 26.42 35.16
C PHE A 6 -21.12 27.17 33.84
N THR A 7 -20.54 28.38 33.84
CA THR A 7 -20.36 29.20 32.63
C THR A 7 -18.93 29.06 32.13
N PRO A 8 -18.68 28.24 31.10
CA PRO A 8 -17.34 27.97 30.64
C PRO A 8 -16.65 29.21 30.10
N ARG A 9 -15.38 29.34 30.40
CA ARG A 9 -14.48 30.36 29.88
C ARG A 9 -13.83 29.86 28.60
N ILE A 10 -14.11 30.55 27.49
CA ILE A 10 -13.72 30.10 26.16
C ILE A 10 -12.69 31.05 25.55
N LEU A 11 -11.61 30.47 25.02
CA LEU A 11 -10.68 31.16 24.15
C LEU A 11 -11.04 30.82 22.68
N LEU A 12 -11.33 31.83 21.87
CA LEU A 12 -11.68 31.66 20.46
C LEU A 12 -10.46 31.61 19.58
N CYS A 13 -10.41 30.65 18.64
CA CYS A 13 -9.38 30.53 17.63
C CYS A 13 -9.99 30.60 16.23
N GLY A 14 -9.63 31.61 15.43
CA GLY A 14 -10.12 31.80 14.07
C GLY A 14 -10.83 33.12 13.84
N ASP A 15 -11.52 33.25 12.68
CA ASP A 15 -12.17 34.47 12.27
C ASP A 15 -13.47 34.71 13.07
N GLU A 16 -13.59 35.94 13.58
CA GLU A 16 -14.69 36.41 14.40
C GLU A 16 -16.03 36.46 13.67
N GLN A 17 -16.05 36.75 12.39
CA GLN A 17 -17.27 36.89 11.61
C GLN A 17 -18.05 35.55 11.53
N GLU A 18 -17.35 34.47 11.47
CA GLU A 18 -17.95 33.12 11.47
C GLU A 18 -18.62 32.77 12.78
N PHE A 19 -18.08 33.25 13.90
CA PHE A 19 -18.62 33.01 15.23
C PHE A 19 -19.93 33.76 15.51
N PHE A 20 -19.96 35.04 15.20
CA PHE A 20 -21.14 35.89 15.49
C PHE A 20 -22.34 35.64 14.56
N SER A 21 -22.14 35.03 13.42
CA SER A 21 -23.23 34.62 12.52
C SER A 21 -24.10 33.48 13.03
N GLN A 22 -23.75 32.88 14.19
CA GLN A 22 -24.36 31.66 14.68
C GLN A 22 -25.16 31.91 15.98
N ALA A 23 -26.36 31.33 16.05
CA ALA A 23 -27.16 31.35 17.27
C ALA A 23 -26.65 30.32 18.30
N TRP A 24 -26.21 30.77 19.44
CA TRP A 24 -25.70 29.95 20.54
C TRP A 24 -26.81 29.68 21.56
N GLN A 25 -27.02 28.39 21.88
CA GLN A 25 -28.05 27.97 22.84
C GLN A 25 -27.56 27.86 24.30
N ARG A 26 -26.26 28.14 24.56
CA ARG A 26 -25.63 27.90 25.87
C ARG A 26 -24.89 29.14 26.35
N PRO A 27 -24.94 29.49 27.65
CA PRO A 27 -24.17 30.57 28.21
C PRO A 27 -22.66 30.20 28.25
N PHE A 28 -21.80 31.09 27.80
CA PHE A 28 -20.36 30.98 27.92
C PHE A 28 -19.74 32.37 27.98
N LYS A 29 -18.50 32.46 28.49
CA LYS A 29 -17.75 33.69 28.57
C LYS A 29 -16.55 33.62 27.64
N ILE A 30 -16.51 34.49 26.63
CA ILE A 30 -15.31 34.68 25.79
C ILE A 30 -14.30 35.44 26.63
N ILE A 31 -13.13 34.85 26.87
CA ILE A 31 -12.05 35.46 27.65
C ILE A 31 -10.88 35.94 26.79
N GLY A 32 -10.87 35.61 25.52
CA GLY A 32 -9.87 36.07 24.57
C GLY A 32 -10.02 35.44 23.18
N ARG A 33 -9.15 35.86 22.28
CA ARG A 33 -9.14 35.44 20.88
C ARG A 33 -7.71 35.18 20.42
N VAL A 34 -7.55 34.16 19.58
CA VAL A 34 -6.29 33.82 18.92
C VAL A 34 -6.54 33.81 17.42
N GLN A 35 -5.80 34.60 16.68
CA GLN A 35 -5.82 34.55 15.24
C GLN A 35 -4.63 33.72 14.76
N ILE A 36 -4.92 32.60 14.10
CA ILE A 36 -3.90 31.72 13.54
C ILE A 36 -3.77 32.06 12.06
N SER A 37 -2.65 32.66 11.68
CA SER A 37 -2.34 32.90 10.27
C SER A 37 -1.42 31.81 9.75
N GLY A 38 -1.93 30.94 8.87
CA GLY A 38 -1.14 29.93 8.19
C GLY A 38 -1.61 29.73 6.76
N LYS A 39 -0.68 29.70 5.79
CA LYS A 39 -0.97 29.21 4.44
C LYS A 39 -0.74 27.70 4.41
N PHE A 40 -1.79 26.96 4.11
CA PHE A 40 -1.67 25.56 3.78
C PHE A 40 -1.13 25.39 2.35
N GLY A 41 0.01 24.77 2.20
CA GLY A 41 0.60 24.41 0.91
C GLY A 41 1.54 23.22 1.09
N LYS A 42 1.99 22.62 -0.02
CA LYS A 42 2.95 21.49 -0.06
C LYS A 42 4.29 21.75 0.66
N GLN A 43 4.48 22.92 1.24
CA GLN A 43 5.65 23.32 1.97
C GLN A 43 5.35 23.34 3.46
N LYS A 44 6.31 22.81 4.23
CA LYS A 44 6.44 22.81 5.69
C LYS A 44 5.53 23.82 6.37
N PHE A 45 4.75 23.37 7.33
CA PHE A 45 4.02 24.23 8.24
C PHE A 45 4.99 25.24 8.87
N ASN A 46 5.18 26.36 8.23
CA ASN A 46 5.81 27.52 8.85
C ASN A 46 4.69 28.25 9.57
N LEU A 47 4.59 27.97 10.88
CA LEU A 47 3.96 28.90 11.79
C LEU A 47 4.72 30.21 11.62
N LYS A 48 4.11 31.20 10.95
CA LYS A 48 4.60 32.55 11.09
C LYS A 48 4.31 32.98 12.50
N ASP A 49 5.29 33.59 13.14
CA ASP A 49 5.21 34.15 14.49
C ASP A 49 4.18 35.29 14.66
N ASP A 50 3.35 35.53 13.66
CA ASP A 50 2.36 36.63 13.61
C ASP A 50 0.99 36.22 14.17
N GLY A 51 0.84 35.12 14.85
CA GLY A 51 -0.36 34.80 15.60
C GLY A 51 -0.59 35.87 16.67
N LYS A 52 -1.20 36.99 16.31
CA LYS A 52 -1.58 38.02 17.27
C LYS A 52 -2.71 37.49 18.12
N ILE A 53 -2.44 37.24 19.38
CA ILE A 53 -3.43 36.97 20.39
C ILE A 53 -3.94 38.31 20.91
N PHE A 54 -5.22 38.61 20.64
CA PHE A 54 -5.87 39.80 21.16
C PHE A 54 -6.48 39.50 22.54
N PHE A 55 -5.63 39.31 23.53
CA PHE A 55 -6.08 39.37 24.89
C PHE A 55 -4.90 39.62 25.84
N ASN A 56 -4.91 40.74 26.57
CA ASN A 56 -4.04 41.10 27.65
C ASN A 56 -2.52 41.16 27.40
N ASP A 57 -2.05 41.41 26.19
CA ASP A 57 -0.62 41.59 25.85
C ASP A 57 0.36 40.51 26.41
N LYS A 58 -0.17 39.45 27.03
CA LYS A 58 0.60 38.42 27.71
C LYS A 58 0.97 37.21 26.86
N VAL A 59 0.30 37.00 25.74
CA VAL A 59 0.53 35.82 24.89
C VAL A 59 0.98 36.29 23.52
N GLN A 60 2.26 36.12 23.20
CA GLN A 60 2.90 36.53 21.95
C GLN A 60 3.46 35.35 21.16
N SER A 61 3.43 34.14 21.72
CA SER A 61 3.93 32.92 21.11
C SER A 61 3.04 31.71 21.42
N TRP A 62 3.27 30.62 20.72
CA TRP A 62 2.62 29.35 21.04
C TRP A 62 2.98 28.81 22.42
N ASP A 63 4.21 29.07 22.88
CA ASP A 63 4.64 28.68 24.21
C ASP A 63 3.93 29.52 25.29
N ASP A 64 3.68 30.80 25.05
CA ASP A 64 2.86 31.64 25.93
C ASP A 64 1.42 31.15 25.98
N LEU A 65 0.84 30.79 24.83
CA LEU A 65 -0.50 30.18 24.76
C LEU A 65 -0.54 28.88 25.55
N ALA A 66 0.47 28.01 25.39
CA ALA A 66 0.59 26.77 26.12
C ALA A 66 0.60 27.01 27.64
N ASN A 67 1.44 27.93 28.11
CA ASN A 67 1.53 28.28 29.52
C ASN A 67 0.22 28.87 30.06
N PHE A 68 -0.45 29.69 29.27
CA PHE A 68 -1.76 30.26 29.63
C PHE A 68 -2.84 29.19 29.77
N LEU A 69 -2.86 28.23 28.86
CA LEU A 69 -3.77 27.08 28.91
C LEU A 69 -3.50 26.15 30.12
N HIS A 70 -2.22 25.98 30.49
CA HIS A 70 -1.84 25.22 31.69
C HIS A 70 -2.21 25.95 33.01
N GLY A 71 -2.30 27.24 32.97
CA GLY A 71 -2.65 28.04 34.17
C GLY A 71 -4.11 27.89 34.63
N GLY A 72 -4.94 27.10 33.94
CA GLY A 72 -6.32 26.83 34.32
C GLY A 72 -7.28 28.01 34.17
N GLU A 73 -6.88 29.08 33.49
CA GLU A 73 -7.71 30.26 33.23
C GLU A 73 -8.73 30.05 32.09
N VAL A 74 -8.55 28.99 31.30
CA VAL A 74 -9.36 28.64 30.14
C VAL A 74 -10.00 27.29 30.36
N ASP A 75 -11.29 27.19 30.13
CA ASP A 75 -12.02 25.93 30.21
C ASP A 75 -12.05 25.23 28.83
N TYR A 76 -12.18 26.01 27.74
CA TYR A 76 -12.20 25.48 26.37
C TYR A 76 -11.46 26.36 25.39
N LEU A 77 -10.77 25.73 24.47
CA LEU A 77 -10.21 26.33 23.27
C LEU A 77 -11.13 25.99 22.10
N LEU A 78 -11.87 26.97 21.59
CA LEU A 78 -12.87 26.79 20.53
C LEU A 78 -12.28 27.22 19.18
N PHE A 79 -12.08 26.25 18.30
CA PHE A 79 -11.66 26.49 16.92
C PHE A 79 -12.87 26.75 16.02
N LEU A 80 -12.91 27.90 15.40
CA LEU A 80 -13.99 28.32 14.50
C LEU A 80 -13.87 27.64 13.14
N ASN A 81 -12.66 27.23 12.75
CA ASN A 81 -12.42 26.46 11.54
C ASN A 81 -11.55 25.24 11.83
N TYR A 82 -11.71 24.24 11.02
CA TYR A 82 -10.98 22.98 11.16
C TYR A 82 -9.47 23.10 10.84
N PRO A 83 -9.03 23.87 9.84
CA PRO A 83 -7.62 24.10 9.57
C PRO A 83 -6.82 24.57 10.79
N ASP A 84 -7.29 25.60 11.49
CA ASP A 84 -6.61 26.14 12.67
C ASP A 84 -6.55 25.10 13.80
N PHE A 85 -7.60 24.32 13.97
CA PHE A 85 -7.60 23.18 14.91
C PHE A 85 -6.49 22.17 14.58
N VAL A 86 -6.32 21.80 13.32
CA VAL A 86 -5.29 20.85 12.89
C VAL A 86 -3.89 21.40 13.14
N ILE A 87 -3.66 22.69 12.83
CA ILE A 87 -2.37 23.34 13.08
C ILE A 87 -2.02 23.33 14.57
N PHE A 88 -2.92 23.80 15.42
CA PHE A 88 -2.71 23.85 16.85
C PHE A 88 -2.47 22.46 17.44
N ARG A 89 -3.28 21.49 17.03
CA ARG A 89 -3.14 20.10 17.44
C ARG A 89 -1.77 19.52 17.07
N ASN A 90 -1.32 19.73 15.84
CA ASN A 90 -0.01 19.29 15.40
C ASN A 90 1.13 19.93 16.21
N TYR A 91 0.99 21.22 16.49
CA TYR A 91 1.93 21.93 17.36
C TYR A 91 1.97 21.33 18.77
N SER A 92 0.81 21.14 19.38
CA SER A 92 0.67 20.60 20.74
C SER A 92 1.27 19.20 20.87
N LEU A 93 1.01 18.33 19.91
CA LEU A 93 1.56 16.97 19.88
C LEU A 93 3.07 16.98 19.72
N LYS A 94 3.60 17.79 18.79
CA LYS A 94 5.06 17.88 18.56
C LYS A 94 5.85 18.38 19.77
N ARG A 95 5.23 19.20 20.61
CA ARG A 95 5.83 19.74 21.83
C ARG A 95 5.54 18.90 23.07
N GLY A 96 4.81 17.79 22.96
CA GLY A 96 4.36 17.00 24.10
C GLY A 96 3.39 17.77 25.01
N PHE A 97 2.76 18.80 24.47
CA PHE A 97 1.86 19.68 25.18
C PHE A 97 0.43 19.14 25.09
N LEU A 98 -0.10 18.70 26.19
CA LEU A 98 -1.50 18.26 26.30
C LEU A 98 -2.37 19.49 26.54
N SER A 99 -3.07 19.93 25.50
CA SER A 99 -4.03 21.02 25.62
C SER A 99 -5.21 20.62 26.52
N PRO A 100 -5.69 21.53 27.36
CA PRO A 100 -7.01 21.37 27.89
C PRO A 100 -8.02 21.36 26.76
N LYS A 101 -9.18 20.96 27.06
CA LYS A 101 -10.41 20.86 26.29
C LYS A 101 -10.45 21.66 24.99
N THR A 102 -10.01 21.05 23.90
CA THR A 102 -10.08 21.63 22.55
C THR A 102 -11.31 21.14 21.82
N VAL A 103 -12.13 22.05 21.28
CA VAL A 103 -13.34 21.74 20.51
C VAL A 103 -13.38 22.54 19.23
N THR A 104 -13.94 21.93 18.19
CA THR A 104 -14.33 22.66 16.96
C THR A 104 -15.75 23.19 17.11
N ILE A 105 -16.08 24.23 16.34
CA ILE A 105 -17.41 24.85 16.37
C ILE A 105 -18.55 23.83 16.14
N ASN A 106 -18.35 22.88 15.26
CA ASN A 106 -19.34 21.85 14.96
C ASN A 106 -19.56 20.91 16.15
N HIS A 107 -18.53 20.58 16.90
CA HIS A 107 -18.63 19.77 18.11
C HIS A 107 -19.21 20.56 19.28
N PHE A 108 -18.85 21.83 19.40
CA PHE A 108 -19.39 22.70 20.46
C PHE A 108 -20.91 22.88 20.39
N LYS A 109 -21.49 22.83 19.18
CA LYS A 109 -22.95 22.92 18.97
C LYS A 109 -23.70 21.67 19.39
N THR A 110 -23.10 20.50 19.26
CA THR A 110 -23.80 19.20 19.33
C THR A 110 -23.44 18.37 20.56
N LEU A 111 -22.34 18.65 21.24
CA LEU A 111 -21.85 17.83 22.34
C LEU A 111 -22.14 18.44 23.71
N PRO A 112 -22.33 17.63 24.76
CA PRO A 112 -22.34 18.09 26.15
C PRO A 112 -21.04 18.83 26.47
N LEU A 113 -21.08 19.83 27.35
CA LEU A 113 -19.93 20.65 27.75
C LEU A 113 -18.85 19.87 28.52
N ASP A 114 -19.16 18.66 28.92
CA ASP A 114 -18.26 17.71 29.58
C ASP A 114 -17.52 16.79 28.61
N PHE A 115 -17.78 16.91 27.31
CA PHE A 115 -17.05 16.15 26.29
C PHE A 115 -15.71 16.80 25.96
N PHE A 116 -14.64 16.17 26.45
CA PHE A 116 -13.28 16.62 26.24
C PHE A 116 -12.61 15.88 25.10
N TYR A 117 -11.82 16.59 24.31
CA TYR A 117 -10.85 15.98 23.42
C TYR A 117 -9.53 15.78 24.22
N ASP A 118 -9.37 14.59 24.79
CA ASP A 118 -8.16 14.22 25.50
C ASP A 118 -7.11 13.68 24.52
N PHE A 119 -6.01 14.42 24.36
CA PHE A 119 -4.88 13.98 23.55
C PHE A 119 -4.01 12.91 24.22
N SER A 120 -4.24 12.58 25.48
CA SER A 120 -3.40 11.65 26.21
C SER A 120 -3.34 10.26 25.56
N ALA A 121 -4.46 9.80 25.02
CA ALA A 121 -4.54 8.54 24.28
C ALA A 121 -3.69 8.57 23.01
N GLU A 122 -3.70 9.69 22.29
CA GLU A 122 -2.93 9.87 21.07
C GLU A 122 -1.44 9.95 21.33
N VAL A 123 -1.03 10.67 22.38
CA VAL A 123 0.40 10.75 22.80
C VAL A 123 0.94 9.36 23.16
N LYS A 124 0.18 8.57 23.92
CA LYS A 124 0.58 7.19 24.25
C LYS A 124 0.69 6.30 23.00
N LEU A 125 -0.25 6.45 22.07
CA LEU A 125 -0.16 5.73 20.78
C LEU A 125 1.10 6.15 20.02
N LEU A 126 1.39 7.44 19.95
CA LEU A 126 2.57 7.95 19.26
C LEU A 126 3.87 7.45 19.91
N ASP A 127 3.95 7.44 21.24
CA ASP A 127 5.07 6.85 21.97
C ASP A 127 5.24 5.36 21.66
N TYR A 128 4.16 4.64 21.54
CA TYR A 128 4.19 3.24 21.13
C TYR A 128 4.64 3.06 19.68
N MET A 129 4.14 3.91 18.78
CA MET A 129 4.41 3.79 17.34
C MET A 129 5.82 4.22 16.91
N LYS A 130 6.51 5.07 17.68
CA LYS A 130 7.81 5.64 17.29
C LYS A 130 8.87 4.58 16.98
N ASP A 131 8.81 3.44 17.66
CA ASP A 131 9.75 2.34 17.53
C ASP A 131 9.30 1.27 16.54
N LEU A 132 8.09 1.42 15.95
CA LEU A 132 7.57 0.48 14.96
C LEU A 132 8.10 0.79 13.56
N PRO A 133 8.39 -0.23 12.74
CA PRO A 133 8.94 -0.06 11.40
C PRO A 133 7.87 0.32 10.35
N ILE A 134 6.96 1.25 10.70
CA ILE A 134 5.88 1.70 9.81
C ILE A 134 6.44 2.74 8.84
N LYS A 135 6.39 2.45 7.54
CA LYS A 135 6.77 3.36 6.45
C LYS A 135 5.60 3.71 5.54
N THR A 136 4.59 2.84 5.48
CA THR A 136 3.39 3.04 4.68
C THR A 136 2.15 2.86 5.56
N LEU A 137 1.23 3.81 5.49
CA LEU A 137 -0.01 3.80 6.26
C LEU A 137 -1.22 4.02 5.35
N LEU A 138 -2.27 3.23 5.56
CA LEU A 138 -3.58 3.46 4.94
C LEU A 138 -4.51 4.12 5.95
N ASP A 139 -4.91 5.36 5.71
CA ASP A 139 -5.92 6.06 6.52
C ASP A 139 -7.32 5.79 5.94
N VAL A 140 -8.14 5.09 6.70
CA VAL A 140 -9.51 4.79 6.29
C VAL A 140 -10.41 5.96 6.65
N ASP A 141 -11.05 6.52 5.61
CA ASP A 141 -12.01 7.61 5.69
C ASP A 141 -11.44 9.01 6.02
N GLY A 142 -10.14 9.16 6.19
CA GLY A 142 -9.38 10.43 6.22
C GLY A 142 -9.91 11.59 7.06
N TYR A 143 -10.96 11.36 7.84
CA TYR A 143 -11.82 12.40 8.42
C TYR A 143 -11.11 13.44 9.28
N PHE A 144 -9.96 13.13 9.87
CA PHE A 144 -9.23 14.06 10.72
C PHE A 144 -7.76 14.20 10.33
N ALA A 145 -7.35 13.72 9.15
CA ALA A 145 -5.94 13.61 8.78
C ALA A 145 -5.10 12.94 9.88
N ARG A 146 -5.69 12.02 10.65
CA ARG A 146 -5.05 11.44 11.84
C ARG A 146 -3.83 10.62 11.48
N GLY A 147 -3.88 9.89 10.36
CA GLY A 147 -2.72 9.16 9.87
C GLY A 147 -1.51 10.08 9.66
N ASN A 148 -1.71 11.24 9.05
CA ASN A 148 -0.65 12.22 8.88
C ASN A 148 -0.15 12.80 10.21
N ILE A 149 -1.05 13.11 11.13
CA ILE A 149 -0.69 13.65 12.45
C ILE A 149 0.19 12.66 13.18
N PHE A 150 -0.22 11.40 13.25
CA PHE A 150 0.51 10.38 13.99
C PHE A 150 1.87 10.04 13.39
N THR A 151 1.95 9.91 12.08
CA THR A 151 3.15 9.39 11.44
C THR A 151 4.13 10.48 11.05
N LYS A 152 3.69 11.61 10.51
CA LYS A 152 4.61 12.69 10.09
C LYS A 152 5.19 13.50 11.24
N ILE A 153 4.58 13.48 12.42
CA ILE A 153 5.18 14.12 13.60
C ILE A 153 6.40 13.34 14.09
N TYR A 154 6.35 12.00 14.06
CA TYR A 154 7.42 11.14 14.54
C TYR A 154 8.34 10.63 13.44
N ASN A 155 7.83 10.43 12.25
CA ASN A 155 8.61 9.99 11.10
C ASN A 155 8.12 10.69 9.83
N SER A 156 8.89 11.67 9.34
CA SER A 156 8.57 12.44 8.13
C SER A 156 8.59 11.60 6.84
N ASP A 157 9.17 10.39 6.89
CA ASP A 157 9.36 9.52 5.74
C ASP A 157 8.20 8.53 5.53
N VAL A 158 7.18 8.57 6.40
CA VAL A 158 6.01 7.70 6.22
C VAL A 158 5.16 8.19 5.06
N GLU A 159 4.94 7.31 4.09
CA GLU A 159 3.97 7.51 3.01
C GLU A 159 2.58 7.16 3.53
N ILE A 160 1.63 8.09 3.38
CA ILE A 160 0.26 7.89 3.85
C ILE A 160 -0.68 8.05 2.68
N ASP A 161 -1.44 7.00 2.42
CA ASP A 161 -2.57 7.02 1.51
C ASP A 161 -3.89 7.09 2.28
N CYS A 162 -4.91 7.63 1.64
CA CYS A 162 -6.26 7.68 2.19
C CYS A 162 -7.23 6.94 1.29
N VAL A 163 -8.20 6.26 1.89
CA VAL A 163 -9.40 5.79 1.19
C VAL A 163 -10.62 6.47 1.79
N SER A 164 -11.38 7.20 0.96
CA SER A 164 -12.60 7.88 1.40
C SER A 164 -13.62 7.99 0.26
N GLU A 165 -14.83 7.48 0.50
CA GLU A 165 -15.94 7.63 -0.44
C GLU A 165 -16.46 9.07 -0.55
N LYS A 166 -16.20 9.87 0.48
CA LYS A 166 -16.59 11.28 0.51
C LYS A 166 -15.43 12.15 0.09
N PRO A 167 -15.68 13.26 -0.65
CA PRO A 167 -14.65 14.23 -0.96
C PRO A 167 -14.01 14.74 0.33
N LEU A 168 -12.69 14.70 0.38
CA LEU A 168 -11.95 15.32 1.47
C LEU A 168 -11.93 16.85 1.26
N PRO A 169 -11.91 17.65 2.35
CA PRO A 169 -11.61 19.06 2.23
C PRO A 169 -10.26 19.25 1.50
N ALA A 170 -10.19 20.20 0.57
CA ALA A 170 -9.01 20.42 -0.28
C ALA A 170 -7.68 20.54 0.50
N ILE A 171 -7.75 21.03 1.74
CA ILE A 171 -6.62 21.12 2.65
C ILE A 171 -6.11 19.74 3.09
N MET A 172 -6.99 18.75 3.17
CA MET A 172 -6.64 17.40 3.60
C MET A 172 -6.09 16.57 2.44
N GLU A 173 -6.50 16.83 1.20
CA GLU A 173 -5.99 16.13 0.02
C GLU A 173 -4.47 16.30 -0.14
N ASN A 174 -3.91 17.45 0.23
CA ASN A 174 -2.47 17.71 0.16
C ASN A 174 -1.64 16.98 1.22
N ILE A 175 -2.29 16.33 2.17
CA ILE A 175 -1.64 15.61 3.28
C ILE A 175 -1.26 14.19 2.84
N TYR A 176 -2.07 13.60 1.98
CA TYR A 176 -1.94 12.23 1.52
C TYR A 176 -1.09 12.14 0.26
N SER A 177 -0.36 11.03 0.12
CA SER A 177 0.37 10.70 -1.10
C SER A 177 -0.61 10.36 -2.22
N HIS A 178 -1.68 9.61 -1.88
CA HIS A 178 -2.79 9.29 -2.77
C HIS A 178 -4.11 9.30 -1.98
N VAL A 179 -5.18 9.71 -2.67
CA VAL A 179 -6.56 9.61 -2.16
C VAL A 179 -7.36 8.73 -3.11
N TYR A 180 -7.81 7.59 -2.60
CA TYR A 180 -8.66 6.63 -3.33
C TYR A 180 -10.11 6.87 -2.98
N LYS A 181 -11.02 6.75 -3.95
CA LYS A 181 -12.46 6.88 -3.71
C LYS A 181 -13.07 5.65 -3.04
N ASN A 182 -12.45 4.49 -3.25
CA ASN A 182 -12.88 3.22 -2.69
C ASN A 182 -11.71 2.23 -2.62
N PHE A 183 -11.89 1.15 -1.89
CA PHE A 183 -10.86 0.13 -1.71
C PHE A 183 -10.46 -0.60 -3.01
N ALA A 184 -11.32 -0.64 -4.03
CA ALA A 184 -10.99 -1.30 -5.29
C ALA A 184 -9.91 -0.53 -6.07
N GLU A 185 -9.84 0.78 -5.91
CA GLU A 185 -8.82 1.63 -6.52
C GLU A 185 -7.42 1.43 -5.92
N ILE A 186 -7.32 0.92 -4.68
CA ILE A 186 -6.04 0.58 -4.04
C ILE A 186 -5.36 -0.59 -4.78
N GLY A 187 -6.15 -1.46 -5.40
CA GLY A 187 -5.65 -2.63 -6.11
C GLY A 187 -5.05 -3.66 -5.15
N HIS A 188 -3.77 -3.98 -5.35
CA HIS A 188 -3.05 -5.01 -4.58
C HIS A 188 -1.99 -4.45 -3.64
N LYS A 189 -1.90 -3.12 -3.52
CA LYS A 189 -0.95 -2.47 -2.61
C LYS A 189 -1.23 -2.89 -1.18
N ARG A 190 -0.17 -3.28 -0.46
CA ARG A 190 -0.22 -3.54 0.99
C ARG A 190 0.47 -2.42 1.74
N TYR A 191 0.07 -2.25 2.99
CA TYR A 191 0.58 -1.22 3.89
C TYR A 191 1.16 -1.88 5.14
N ASP A 192 2.11 -1.20 5.78
CA ASP A 192 2.66 -1.66 7.06
C ASP A 192 1.61 -1.58 8.17
N ALA A 193 0.71 -0.59 8.10
CA ALA A 193 -0.44 -0.49 8.99
C ALA A 193 -1.63 0.22 8.31
N ALA A 194 -2.83 0.01 8.85
CA ALA A 194 -4.01 0.81 8.53
C ALA A 194 -4.56 1.49 9.77
N LEU A 195 -5.09 2.69 9.60
CA LEU A 195 -5.78 3.46 10.63
C LEU A 195 -7.29 3.39 10.40
N LEU A 196 -8.02 2.86 11.37
CA LEU A 196 -9.47 2.77 11.35
C LEU A 196 -10.05 3.45 12.60
N ILE A 197 -11.02 4.34 12.41
CA ILE A 197 -11.66 5.07 13.51
C ILE A 197 -13.12 4.69 13.59
N GLU A 198 -13.57 4.22 14.77
CA GLU A 198 -14.95 3.85 14.99
C GLU A 198 -15.89 5.04 14.88
N ARG A 199 -16.81 5.01 13.90
CA ARG A 199 -17.84 6.02 13.65
C ARG A 199 -19.13 5.39 13.18
N LYS A 200 -20.26 5.97 13.58
CA LYS A 200 -21.55 5.60 12.98
C LYS A 200 -21.73 6.34 11.64
N PRO A 201 -22.26 5.72 10.58
CA PRO A 201 -22.96 4.43 10.51
C PRO A 201 -22.16 3.28 9.86
N ILE A 202 -20.84 3.25 9.90
CA ILE A 202 -20.04 2.21 9.26
C ILE A 202 -20.07 0.95 10.12
N ASP A 203 -20.20 -0.22 9.48
CA ASP A 203 -19.94 -1.51 10.11
C ASP A 203 -18.42 -1.68 10.31
N PHE A 204 -17.95 -1.30 11.50
CA PHE A 204 -16.54 -1.32 11.84
C PHE A 204 -15.93 -2.71 11.90
N ILE A 205 -16.72 -3.71 12.26
CA ILE A 205 -16.23 -5.10 12.33
C ILE A 205 -15.95 -5.59 10.92
N SER A 206 -16.86 -5.36 9.97
CA SER A 206 -16.66 -5.72 8.57
C SER A 206 -15.50 -4.91 7.96
N ALA A 207 -15.39 -3.61 8.23
CA ALA A 207 -14.27 -2.80 7.78
C ALA A 207 -12.94 -3.28 8.36
N PHE A 208 -12.88 -3.55 9.67
CA PHE A 208 -11.70 -4.07 10.34
C PHE A 208 -11.27 -5.42 9.76
N THR A 209 -12.22 -6.33 9.52
CA THR A 209 -11.96 -7.63 8.92
C THR A 209 -11.50 -7.49 7.47
N PHE A 210 -12.14 -6.58 6.71
CA PHE A 210 -11.78 -6.34 5.31
C PHE A 210 -10.37 -5.80 5.13
N LEU A 211 -9.85 -5.03 6.10
CA LEU A 211 -8.49 -4.47 6.07
C LEU A 211 -7.40 -5.55 6.05
N GLU A 212 -7.68 -6.81 6.38
CA GLU A 212 -6.72 -7.93 6.27
C GLU A 212 -6.15 -8.09 4.85
N LYS A 213 -6.88 -7.64 3.84
CA LYS A 213 -6.43 -7.66 2.44
C LYS A 213 -5.28 -6.69 2.18
N PHE A 214 -5.15 -5.66 3.00
CA PHE A 214 -4.22 -4.56 2.80
C PHE A 214 -3.12 -4.49 3.85
N THR A 215 -3.35 -5.02 5.06
CA THR A 215 -2.38 -4.98 6.15
C THR A 215 -2.66 -6.06 7.19
N ASP A 216 -1.62 -6.49 7.89
CA ASP A 216 -1.73 -7.34 9.08
C ASP A 216 -1.84 -6.52 10.37
N VAL A 217 -1.54 -5.22 10.31
CA VAL A 217 -1.58 -4.30 11.45
C VAL A 217 -2.70 -3.27 11.30
N VAL A 218 -3.58 -3.20 12.27
CA VAL A 218 -4.63 -2.18 12.31
C VAL A 218 -4.48 -1.37 13.60
N ILE A 219 -4.42 -0.06 13.44
CA ILE A 219 -4.48 0.91 14.53
C ILE A 219 -5.89 1.46 14.51
N THR A 220 -6.59 1.33 15.62
CA THR A 220 -7.98 1.75 15.70
C THR A 220 -8.25 2.60 16.91
N PHE A 221 -9.19 3.53 16.76
CA PHE A 221 -9.76 4.31 17.84
C PHE A 221 -11.20 3.88 18.02
N SER A 222 -11.51 3.41 19.22
CA SER A 222 -12.85 2.99 19.61
C SER A 222 -13.37 3.84 20.77
N ARG A 223 -14.67 4.01 20.84
CA ARG A 223 -15.30 4.53 22.05
C ARG A 223 -15.25 3.49 23.15
N THR A 224 -15.22 3.93 24.41
CA THR A 224 -15.40 3.04 25.54
C THR A 224 -16.73 2.30 25.38
N ASP A 225 -16.72 0.99 25.56
CA ASP A 225 -17.86 0.07 25.32
C ASP A 225 -18.36 0.00 23.87
N GLY A 226 -17.56 0.49 22.90
CA GLY A 226 -17.87 0.37 21.47
C GLY A 226 -17.92 -1.08 20.96
N GLU A 227 -18.55 -1.29 19.83
CA GLU A 227 -18.66 -2.63 19.22
C GLU A 227 -17.32 -3.19 18.79
N LEU A 228 -16.44 -2.33 18.26
CA LEU A 228 -15.11 -2.72 17.81
C LEU A 228 -14.21 -3.12 19.01
N GLU A 229 -14.27 -2.37 20.12
CA GLU A 229 -13.57 -2.74 21.35
C GLU A 229 -14.02 -4.13 21.83
N LYS A 230 -15.32 -4.36 21.94
CA LYS A 230 -15.89 -5.66 22.35
C LYS A 230 -15.44 -6.78 21.40
N TYR A 231 -15.45 -6.52 20.09
CA TYR A 231 -14.98 -7.49 19.11
C TYR A 231 -13.50 -7.85 19.34
N ILE A 232 -12.62 -6.86 19.48
CA ILE A 232 -11.18 -7.10 19.70
C ILE A 232 -10.97 -7.89 21.00
N LEU A 233 -11.59 -7.46 22.10
CA LEU A 233 -11.40 -8.09 23.40
C LEU A 233 -11.97 -9.52 23.46
N ASN A 234 -13.07 -9.81 22.75
CA ASN A 234 -13.65 -11.15 22.67
C ASN A 234 -12.88 -12.08 21.71
N ASN A 235 -11.98 -11.55 20.90
CA ASN A 235 -11.24 -12.31 19.88
C ASN A 235 -9.71 -12.24 20.07
N LEU A 236 -9.22 -11.97 21.26
CA LEU A 236 -7.78 -11.83 21.55
C LEU A 236 -6.95 -13.00 21.02
N ASN A 237 -7.47 -14.22 21.08
CA ASN A 237 -6.80 -15.42 20.59
C ASN A 237 -6.58 -15.45 19.06
N ASN A 238 -7.24 -14.55 18.33
CA ASN A 238 -7.09 -14.43 16.86
C ASN A 238 -6.00 -13.45 16.46
N PHE A 239 -5.33 -12.82 17.43
CA PHE A 239 -4.32 -11.80 17.18
C PHE A 239 -2.98 -12.20 17.81
N GLU A 240 -1.90 -11.90 17.10
CA GLU A 240 -0.53 -12.10 17.58
C GLU A 240 -0.18 -11.11 18.69
N GLU A 241 -0.68 -9.87 18.55
CA GLU A 241 -0.37 -8.78 19.44
C GLU A 241 -1.56 -7.82 19.53
N VAL A 242 -1.94 -7.43 20.73
CA VAL A 242 -2.94 -6.41 20.99
C VAL A 242 -2.45 -5.48 22.08
N HIS A 243 -2.27 -4.22 21.75
CA HIS A 243 -1.97 -3.15 22.70
C HIS A 243 -3.09 -2.13 22.70
N GLY A 244 -3.35 -1.51 23.83
CA GLY A 244 -4.38 -0.49 23.97
C GLY A 244 -4.22 0.36 25.20
N THR A 245 -5.02 1.41 25.33
CA THR A 245 -5.06 2.28 26.49
C THR A 245 -6.38 2.15 27.24
N ASN A 246 -6.34 2.26 28.55
CA ASN A 246 -7.50 2.32 29.45
C ASN A 246 -7.92 3.79 29.69
N SER A 247 -8.23 4.53 28.64
CA SER A 247 -8.85 5.86 28.77
C SER A 247 -10.36 5.74 29.00
N GLU A 248 -10.95 6.64 29.77
CA GLU A 248 -12.38 6.60 30.08
C GLU A 248 -13.28 6.97 28.89
N THR A 249 -12.76 7.69 27.89
CA THR A 249 -13.57 8.26 26.82
C THR A 249 -13.19 7.80 25.43
N LEU A 250 -11.91 7.60 25.16
CA LEU A 250 -11.38 7.17 23.85
C LEU A 250 -10.27 6.16 24.06
N LYS A 251 -10.44 4.98 23.52
CA LYS A 251 -9.44 3.93 23.54
C LYS A 251 -8.83 3.78 22.18
N TRP A 252 -7.52 3.59 22.14
CA TRP A 252 -6.83 3.12 20.95
C TRP A 252 -6.41 1.68 21.13
N PHE A 253 -6.38 0.96 20.02
CA PHE A 253 -5.83 -0.38 19.95
C PHE A 253 -4.87 -0.45 18.77
N PHE A 254 -3.72 -1.05 19.02
CA PHE A 254 -2.83 -1.59 18.00
C PHE A 254 -3.09 -3.09 17.97
N VAL A 255 -3.49 -3.61 16.81
CA VAL A 255 -3.85 -5.02 16.65
C VAL A 255 -3.01 -5.59 15.51
N LYS A 256 -2.20 -6.60 15.82
CA LYS A 256 -1.45 -7.37 14.84
C LYS A 256 -2.06 -8.76 14.70
N ARG A 257 -2.48 -9.09 13.50
CA ARG A 257 -3.03 -10.42 13.21
C ARG A 257 -1.93 -11.47 13.17
N TYR A 258 -2.28 -12.70 13.52
CA TYR A 258 -1.38 -13.80 13.25
C TYR A 258 -1.08 -13.89 11.76
N THR A 259 0.16 -13.79 11.42
CA THR A 259 0.63 -14.20 10.12
C THR A 259 0.69 -15.73 10.13
N LYS A 260 -0.18 -16.38 9.36
CA LYS A 260 -0.03 -17.85 9.16
C LYS A 260 1.38 -18.11 8.69
N PRO A 261 2.05 -19.19 9.19
CA PRO A 261 3.34 -19.59 8.66
C PRO A 261 3.27 -19.60 7.14
N GLU A 262 4.08 -18.77 6.49
CA GLU A 262 4.00 -18.62 5.06
C GLU A 262 4.46 -19.91 4.39
N ASP A 263 3.55 -20.53 3.65
CA ASP A 263 3.85 -21.65 2.77
C ASP A 263 4.55 -21.12 1.52
N PHE A 264 5.88 -21.20 1.54
CA PHE A 264 6.77 -20.58 0.55
C PHE A 264 7.23 -21.61 -0.48
N CYS A 265 7.13 -21.26 -1.77
CA CYS A 265 7.70 -22.05 -2.85
C CYS A 265 8.13 -21.17 -4.04
N VAL A 266 9.41 -21.21 -4.39
CA VAL A 266 9.93 -20.65 -5.66
C VAL A 266 10.10 -21.77 -6.68
N TYR A 267 9.44 -21.67 -7.82
CA TYR A 267 9.53 -22.63 -8.89
C TYR A 267 10.70 -22.31 -9.82
N VAL A 268 11.59 -23.29 -9.99
CA VAL A 268 12.75 -23.23 -10.88
C VAL A 268 12.35 -23.85 -12.21
N VAL A 269 12.10 -23.02 -13.21
CA VAL A 269 11.67 -23.49 -14.53
C VAL A 269 12.82 -24.09 -15.31
N THR A 270 12.68 -25.36 -15.72
CA THR A 270 13.52 -26.01 -16.71
C THR A 270 12.69 -26.43 -17.92
N TYR A 271 13.32 -26.80 -19.03
CA TYR A 271 12.67 -27.23 -20.25
C TYR A 271 13.52 -28.21 -21.06
N GLY A 272 12.88 -28.94 -21.99
CA GLY A 272 13.57 -29.88 -22.90
C GLY A 272 14.25 -31.00 -22.11
N ASP A 273 15.56 -31.18 -22.32
CA ASP A 273 16.41 -32.18 -21.68
C ASP A 273 17.32 -31.62 -20.56
N LYS A 274 17.10 -30.36 -20.17
CA LYS A 274 17.94 -29.65 -19.20
C LYS A 274 17.72 -30.16 -17.78
N LYS A 275 18.70 -30.94 -17.30
CA LYS A 275 18.75 -31.37 -15.90
C LYS A 275 19.48 -30.33 -15.06
N ILE A 276 19.01 -30.13 -13.87
CA ILE A 276 19.58 -29.20 -12.89
C ILE A 276 19.74 -29.92 -11.54
N ASP A 277 20.72 -29.48 -10.77
CA ASP A 277 20.92 -29.97 -9.41
C ASP A 277 19.74 -29.59 -8.51
N GLU A 278 19.58 -30.35 -7.44
CA GLU A 278 18.54 -30.07 -6.45
C GLU A 278 18.68 -28.63 -5.92
N PRO A 279 17.63 -27.80 -6.02
CA PRO A 279 17.68 -26.42 -5.55
C PRO A 279 17.66 -26.36 -4.00
N PRO A 280 17.94 -25.18 -3.39
CA PRO A 280 17.87 -25.05 -1.93
C PRO A 280 16.44 -25.21 -1.39
N GLU A 281 16.33 -25.30 -0.06
CA GLU A 281 15.03 -25.36 0.63
C GLU A 281 14.10 -24.21 0.21
N GLY A 282 12.81 -24.53 0.04
CA GLY A 282 11.82 -23.58 -0.43
C GLY A 282 11.75 -23.42 -1.96
N TYR A 283 12.62 -24.13 -2.70
CA TYR A 283 12.60 -24.12 -4.16
C TYR A 283 12.19 -25.50 -4.71
N LYS A 284 11.44 -25.51 -5.83
CA LYS A 284 11.02 -26.74 -6.53
C LYS A 284 11.26 -26.61 -8.02
N ILE A 285 11.79 -27.67 -8.64
CA ILE A 285 11.96 -27.72 -10.08
C ILE A 285 10.60 -27.97 -10.75
N ILE A 286 10.28 -27.20 -11.79
CA ILE A 286 9.15 -27.45 -12.68
C ILE A 286 9.61 -27.55 -14.14
N HIS A 287 9.22 -28.64 -14.79
CA HIS A 287 9.52 -28.91 -16.20
C HIS A 287 8.43 -28.29 -17.09
N ALA A 288 8.70 -27.13 -17.67
CA ALA A 288 7.82 -26.44 -18.60
C ALA A 288 7.81 -27.14 -19.98
N GLY A 289 6.65 -27.25 -20.59
CA GLY A 289 6.47 -27.98 -21.84
C GLY A 289 6.61 -29.49 -21.72
N ARG A 290 6.33 -30.01 -20.55
CA ARG A 290 6.42 -31.46 -20.26
C ARG A 290 5.54 -32.31 -21.19
N ALA A 291 4.45 -31.75 -21.73
CA ALA A 291 3.61 -32.42 -22.73
C ALA A 291 4.33 -32.68 -24.05
N LEU A 292 5.43 -31.99 -24.33
CA LEU A 292 6.18 -32.00 -25.59
C LEU A 292 7.56 -32.63 -25.46
N SER A 293 7.95 -33.13 -24.27
CA SER A 293 9.30 -33.59 -23.97
C SER A 293 9.32 -34.85 -23.09
N SER A 294 10.47 -35.53 -23.04
CA SER A 294 10.69 -36.70 -22.19
C SER A 294 10.64 -36.37 -20.70
N ASP A 295 10.32 -37.36 -19.86
CA ASP A 295 10.30 -37.19 -18.42
C ASP A 295 11.69 -37.14 -17.82
N LEU A 296 11.98 -36.01 -17.13
CA LEU A 296 13.23 -35.82 -16.41
C LEU A 296 13.12 -36.20 -14.91
N GLY A 297 11.96 -36.67 -14.47
CA GLY A 297 11.67 -36.95 -13.07
C GLY A 297 11.28 -35.72 -12.24
N TYR A 298 11.08 -34.57 -12.87
CA TYR A 298 10.65 -33.35 -12.20
C TYR A 298 9.13 -33.18 -12.26
N LEU A 299 8.60 -32.30 -11.41
CA LEU A 299 7.22 -31.85 -11.51
C LEU A 299 6.97 -31.27 -12.93
N GLY A 300 6.00 -31.80 -13.63
CA GLY A 300 5.62 -31.34 -14.98
C GLY A 300 4.48 -30.33 -14.94
N ASP A 301 4.52 -29.37 -15.86
CA ASP A 301 3.43 -28.41 -16.08
C ASP A 301 2.28 -28.97 -16.91
N ASN A 302 2.26 -30.29 -17.18
CA ASN A 302 1.27 -30.98 -18.02
C ASN A 302 0.17 -31.70 -17.23
N THR A 303 0.11 -31.49 -15.91
CA THR A 303 -0.92 -32.09 -15.05
C THR A 303 -2.02 -31.11 -14.69
N GLY A 304 -3.18 -31.56 -14.24
CA GLY A 304 -4.28 -30.70 -13.82
C GLY A 304 -4.70 -29.70 -14.91
N ASN A 305 -5.02 -28.47 -14.48
CA ASN A 305 -5.37 -27.41 -15.42
C ASN A 305 -4.08 -26.80 -16.00
N ASN A 306 -3.82 -27.02 -17.29
CA ASN A 306 -2.55 -26.67 -17.90
C ASN A 306 -2.68 -26.22 -19.37
N ILE A 307 -1.62 -25.58 -19.85
CA ILE A 307 -1.39 -25.16 -21.23
C ILE A 307 0.00 -25.60 -21.72
N SER A 308 0.50 -26.72 -21.20
CA SER A 308 1.85 -27.24 -21.46
C SER A 308 2.16 -27.44 -22.93
N HIS A 309 1.17 -27.82 -23.74
CA HIS A 309 1.29 -27.97 -25.21
C HIS A 309 1.62 -26.67 -25.97
N LEU A 310 1.42 -25.50 -25.35
CA LEU A 310 1.76 -24.20 -25.94
C LEU A 310 3.20 -23.73 -25.59
N ASN A 311 4.00 -24.56 -24.93
CA ASN A 311 5.33 -24.16 -24.43
C ASN A 311 6.29 -23.70 -25.55
N VAL A 312 6.20 -24.25 -26.72
CA VAL A 312 7.01 -23.83 -27.88
C VAL A 312 6.86 -22.33 -28.16
N TYR A 313 5.67 -21.76 -27.87
CA TYR A 313 5.33 -20.35 -28.13
C TYR A 313 5.36 -19.48 -26.86
N LEU A 314 5.07 -20.06 -25.68
CA LEU A 314 4.87 -19.32 -24.45
C LEU A 314 6.00 -19.50 -23.43
N ASN A 315 6.94 -20.44 -23.67
CA ASN A 315 8.08 -20.71 -22.78
C ASN A 315 7.65 -20.88 -21.30
N GLU A 316 8.27 -20.15 -20.37
CA GLU A 316 8.01 -20.19 -18.92
C GLU A 316 6.57 -19.83 -18.52
N ILE A 317 5.81 -19.18 -19.38
CA ILE A 317 4.40 -18.81 -19.13
C ILE A 317 3.53 -20.04 -18.93
N THR A 318 3.87 -21.19 -19.53
CA THR A 318 3.10 -22.43 -19.32
C THR A 318 3.27 -22.94 -17.88
N ALA A 319 4.47 -22.84 -17.32
CA ALA A 319 4.74 -23.14 -15.93
C ALA A 319 4.04 -22.13 -15.00
N LEU A 320 4.08 -20.82 -15.32
CA LEU A 320 3.36 -19.78 -14.59
C LEU A 320 1.86 -20.08 -14.52
N TYR A 321 1.24 -20.45 -15.66
CA TYR A 321 -0.17 -20.83 -15.70
C TYR A 321 -0.46 -22.02 -14.81
N TRP A 322 0.39 -23.06 -14.88
CA TRP A 322 0.24 -24.27 -14.07
C TRP A 322 0.34 -23.97 -12.57
N ILE A 323 1.34 -23.18 -12.16
CA ILE A 323 1.53 -22.73 -10.77
C ILE A 323 0.29 -22.00 -10.28
N TRP A 324 -0.23 -21.07 -11.09
CA TRP A 324 -1.44 -20.33 -10.75
C TRP A 324 -2.65 -21.23 -10.53
N LYS A 325 -2.86 -22.22 -11.40
CA LYS A 325 -4.05 -23.08 -11.39
C LYS A 325 -4.00 -24.26 -10.43
N ASN A 326 -2.82 -24.75 -10.09
CA ASN A 326 -2.68 -26.04 -9.42
C ASN A 326 -1.95 -25.96 -8.06
N THR A 327 -1.62 -24.76 -7.57
CA THR A 327 -0.93 -24.58 -6.28
C THR A 327 -1.64 -23.57 -5.41
N SER A 328 -1.35 -23.60 -4.09
CA SER A 328 -1.98 -22.74 -3.09
C SER A 328 -0.98 -22.08 -2.14
N HIS A 329 0.33 -22.12 -2.44
CA HIS A 329 1.35 -21.50 -1.60
C HIS A 329 1.04 -20.03 -1.33
N THR A 330 1.25 -19.57 -0.10
CA THR A 330 0.98 -18.19 0.32
C THR A 330 2.02 -17.21 -0.22
N VAL A 331 3.27 -17.66 -0.36
CA VAL A 331 4.33 -16.96 -1.09
C VAL A 331 4.83 -17.85 -2.21
N VAL A 332 4.89 -17.31 -3.39
CA VAL A 332 5.22 -18.05 -4.61
C VAL A 332 6.18 -17.23 -5.48
N GLY A 333 7.11 -17.90 -6.11
CA GLY A 333 8.05 -17.28 -7.02
C GLY A 333 8.29 -18.11 -8.27
N LEU A 334 8.86 -17.47 -9.26
CA LEU A 334 9.36 -18.05 -10.50
C LEU A 334 10.80 -17.63 -10.72
N CYS A 335 11.69 -18.58 -10.96
CA CYS A 335 13.03 -18.34 -11.45
C CYS A 335 13.36 -19.38 -12.54
N HIS A 336 14.54 -19.25 -13.15
CA HIS A 336 14.93 -20.13 -14.24
C HIS A 336 16.10 -21.03 -13.80
N TYR A 337 16.25 -22.14 -14.45
CA TYR A 337 17.32 -23.13 -14.18
C TYR A 337 18.74 -22.54 -14.15
N ARG A 338 18.97 -21.42 -14.77
CA ARG A 338 20.26 -20.70 -14.79
C ARG A 338 20.24 -19.34 -14.09
N ARG A 339 19.13 -18.92 -13.48
CA ARG A 339 18.99 -17.57 -12.90
C ARG A 339 18.30 -17.66 -11.55
N PHE A 340 19.05 -17.38 -10.50
CA PHE A 340 18.58 -17.42 -9.13
C PHE A 340 18.80 -16.06 -8.48
N PHE A 341 17.80 -15.56 -7.76
CA PHE A 341 17.94 -14.34 -6.99
C PHE A 341 19.06 -14.42 -5.96
N THR A 342 19.76 -13.31 -5.75
CA THR A 342 20.81 -13.14 -4.75
C THR A 342 20.82 -11.74 -4.17
N MET A 343 21.23 -11.62 -2.91
CA MET A 343 21.53 -10.33 -2.29
C MET A 343 23.00 -9.94 -2.45
N ALA A 344 23.82 -10.84 -2.92
CA ALA A 344 25.25 -10.60 -3.14
C ALA A 344 25.48 -9.88 -4.49
N LYS A 345 26.30 -8.82 -4.48
CA LYS A 345 26.64 -8.08 -5.70
C LYS A 345 27.79 -8.76 -6.46
N SER A 346 27.61 -8.93 -7.78
CA SER A 346 28.68 -9.32 -8.71
C SER A 346 29.51 -10.53 -8.27
N VAL A 347 28.86 -11.63 -7.88
CA VAL A 347 29.54 -12.83 -7.41
C VAL A 347 29.37 -13.98 -8.41
N PRO A 348 30.40 -14.84 -8.56
CA PRO A 348 30.24 -16.11 -9.23
C PRO A 348 29.12 -16.93 -8.57
N PHE A 349 28.51 -17.82 -9.35
CA PHE A 349 27.48 -18.71 -8.80
C PHE A 349 28.02 -19.47 -7.58
N ALA A 350 27.26 -19.39 -6.50
CA ALA A 350 27.49 -20.15 -5.29
C ALA A 350 26.12 -20.46 -4.68
N ARG A 351 25.84 -21.74 -4.45
CA ARG A 351 24.52 -22.21 -4.02
C ARG A 351 24.06 -21.56 -2.72
N GLU A 352 24.97 -21.34 -1.79
CA GLU A 352 24.74 -20.69 -0.50
C GLU A 352 24.40 -19.19 -0.62
N LYS A 353 24.56 -18.60 -1.80
CA LYS A 353 24.20 -17.19 -2.09
C LYS A 353 22.88 -17.05 -2.83
N ILE A 354 22.22 -18.15 -3.15
CA ILE A 354 20.83 -18.11 -3.60
C ILE A 354 19.99 -17.51 -2.47
N LEU A 355 19.06 -16.62 -2.83
CA LEU A 355 18.16 -15.97 -1.87
C LEU A 355 17.44 -17.03 -1.03
N SER A 356 17.65 -17.02 0.28
CA SER A 356 17.00 -17.95 1.19
C SER A 356 15.51 -17.66 1.34
N LYS A 357 14.73 -18.64 1.80
CA LYS A 357 13.32 -18.45 2.17
C LYS A 357 13.17 -17.34 3.21
N GLU A 358 14.02 -17.37 4.25
CA GLU A 358 13.99 -16.41 5.34
C GLU A 358 14.23 -14.97 4.86
N ASP A 359 15.25 -14.78 4.00
CA ASP A 359 15.57 -13.46 3.46
C ASP A 359 14.46 -12.97 2.51
N ALA A 360 13.91 -13.86 1.68
CA ALA A 360 12.79 -13.52 0.81
C ALA A 360 11.57 -13.07 1.61
N LEU A 361 11.19 -13.80 2.66
CA LEU A 361 10.08 -13.45 3.55
C LEU A 361 10.31 -12.11 4.24
N LYS A 362 11.53 -11.89 4.77
CA LYS A 362 11.90 -10.62 5.39
C LYS A 362 11.83 -9.44 4.41
N LEU A 363 12.22 -9.62 3.15
CA LEU A 363 12.08 -8.59 2.13
C LEU A 363 10.60 -8.32 1.81
N LEU A 364 9.75 -9.36 1.78
CA LEU A 364 8.32 -9.24 1.51
C LEU A 364 7.51 -8.65 2.69
N GLU A 365 8.09 -8.47 3.86
CA GLU A 365 7.49 -7.65 4.92
C GLU A 365 7.31 -6.19 4.50
N ARG A 366 8.24 -5.69 3.67
CA ARG A 366 8.28 -4.27 3.24
C ARG A 366 8.01 -4.05 1.77
N HIS A 367 7.94 -5.11 0.98
CA HIS A 367 7.75 -5.06 -0.45
C HIS A 367 6.63 -6.01 -0.87
N ASP A 368 5.97 -5.68 -1.94
CA ASP A 368 4.87 -6.49 -2.49
C ASP A 368 5.39 -7.55 -3.43
N VAL A 369 6.51 -7.28 -4.09
CA VAL A 369 7.13 -8.18 -5.06
C VAL A 369 8.64 -8.00 -5.08
N ILE A 370 9.37 -9.11 -5.19
CA ILE A 370 10.80 -9.17 -5.50
C ILE A 370 10.91 -9.49 -7.00
N VAL A 371 11.68 -8.70 -7.75
CA VAL A 371 11.95 -8.89 -9.18
C VAL A 371 13.44 -8.78 -9.46
N SER A 372 13.88 -9.18 -10.66
CA SER A 372 15.25 -8.91 -11.11
C SER A 372 15.51 -7.40 -11.18
N SER A 373 16.76 -6.98 -11.00
CA SER A 373 17.15 -5.60 -11.30
C SER A 373 16.72 -5.24 -12.72
N ILE A 374 16.19 -4.02 -12.89
CA ILE A 374 15.71 -3.56 -14.18
C ILE A 374 16.84 -3.57 -15.20
N GLY A 375 16.61 -4.21 -16.33
CA GLY A 375 17.57 -4.25 -17.44
C GLY A 375 17.31 -3.09 -18.40
N PHE A 376 18.40 -2.55 -18.97
CA PHE A 376 18.33 -1.54 -20.02
C PHE A 376 18.82 -2.14 -21.33
N GLU A 377 18.05 -1.99 -22.39
CA GLU A 377 18.38 -2.42 -23.75
C GLU A 377 18.90 -1.26 -24.59
N MET A 378 19.58 -1.57 -25.68
CA MET A 378 20.08 -0.56 -26.61
C MET A 378 18.98 0.07 -27.49
N MET A 379 17.81 -0.57 -27.53
CA MET A 379 16.66 -0.18 -28.33
C MET A 379 15.40 -0.20 -27.44
N ILE A 380 14.37 0.53 -27.84
CA ILE A 380 13.03 0.40 -27.21
C ILE A 380 12.49 -1.01 -27.44
N GLN A 381 11.64 -1.48 -26.53
CA GLN A 381 11.18 -2.87 -26.53
C GLN A 381 10.48 -3.25 -27.84
N ARG A 382 9.73 -2.33 -28.43
CA ARG A 382 9.06 -2.52 -29.72
C ARG A 382 10.05 -2.80 -30.85
N ASP A 383 11.08 -2.00 -30.95
CA ASP A 383 12.07 -2.13 -32.02
C ASP A 383 12.96 -3.35 -31.82
N LEU A 384 13.24 -3.74 -30.58
CA LEU A 384 13.95 -4.98 -30.27
C LEU A 384 13.17 -6.20 -30.81
N ILE A 385 11.86 -6.29 -30.57
CA ILE A 385 11.05 -7.38 -31.06
C ILE A 385 10.96 -7.37 -32.59
N ARG A 386 10.88 -6.20 -33.21
CA ARG A 386 10.89 -6.06 -34.69
C ARG A 386 12.20 -6.53 -35.29
N ASN A 387 13.32 -6.16 -34.66
CA ASN A 387 14.64 -6.61 -35.07
C ASN A 387 14.80 -8.13 -35.02
N ASP A 388 14.32 -8.75 -33.92
CA ASP A 388 14.48 -10.19 -33.68
C ASP A 388 13.52 -11.05 -34.47
N CYS A 389 12.32 -10.55 -34.77
CA CYS A 389 11.23 -11.33 -35.36
C CYS A 389 10.84 -10.89 -36.78
N GLY A 390 11.32 -9.76 -37.25
CA GLY A 390 10.90 -9.12 -38.50
C GLY A 390 9.76 -8.12 -38.29
N GLU A 391 9.84 -7.00 -38.99
CA GLU A 391 8.98 -5.83 -38.84
C GLU A 391 7.49 -6.15 -38.98
N GLU A 392 7.08 -6.79 -40.06
CA GLU A 392 5.67 -7.04 -40.35
C GLU A 392 5.05 -8.05 -39.40
N LEU A 393 5.77 -9.11 -39.08
CA LEU A 393 5.31 -10.13 -38.14
C LEU A 393 5.16 -9.57 -36.73
N ALA A 394 6.13 -8.78 -36.27
CA ALA A 394 6.11 -8.14 -34.95
C ALA A 394 4.95 -7.13 -34.83
N LYS A 395 4.74 -6.27 -35.85
CA LYS A 395 3.62 -5.33 -35.90
C LYS A 395 2.27 -6.06 -35.85
N PHE A 396 2.14 -7.11 -36.64
CA PHE A 396 0.92 -7.92 -36.65
C PHE A 396 0.63 -8.48 -35.25
N ALA A 397 1.59 -9.18 -34.64
CA ALA A 397 1.37 -9.81 -33.33
C ALA A 397 1.13 -8.76 -32.22
N GLU A 398 1.86 -7.65 -32.23
CA GLU A 398 1.60 -6.52 -31.31
C GLU A 398 0.18 -5.99 -31.48
N SER A 399 -0.31 -5.83 -32.72
CA SER A 399 -1.66 -5.35 -33.00
C SER A 399 -2.75 -6.30 -32.47
N VAL A 400 -2.51 -7.60 -32.55
CA VAL A 400 -3.43 -8.62 -32.01
C VAL A 400 -3.44 -8.56 -30.49
N VAL A 401 -2.28 -8.50 -29.84
CA VAL A 401 -2.20 -8.38 -28.37
C VAL A 401 -2.90 -7.11 -27.90
N LYS A 402 -2.64 -5.97 -28.53
CA LYS A 402 -3.30 -4.69 -28.21
C LYS A 402 -4.83 -4.77 -28.37
N LYS A 403 -5.31 -5.39 -29.44
CA LYS A 403 -6.76 -5.58 -29.68
C LYS A 403 -7.41 -6.35 -28.53
N HIS A 404 -6.81 -7.45 -28.09
CA HIS A 404 -7.35 -8.25 -27.00
C HIS A 404 -7.24 -7.55 -25.66
N LEU A 405 -6.11 -6.86 -25.37
CA LEU A 405 -5.91 -6.06 -24.19
C LEU A 405 -6.95 -4.94 -24.10
N LEU A 406 -7.14 -4.17 -25.17
CA LEU A 406 -8.10 -3.06 -25.24
C LEU A 406 -9.53 -3.54 -24.98
N LYS A 407 -9.89 -4.72 -25.47
CA LYS A 407 -11.23 -5.30 -25.30
C LYS A 407 -11.55 -5.65 -23.85
N VAL A 408 -10.56 -6.13 -23.09
CA VAL A 408 -10.79 -6.71 -21.74
C VAL A 408 -10.25 -5.79 -20.63
N GLN A 409 -9.14 -5.10 -20.87
CA GLN A 409 -8.38 -4.31 -19.89
C GLN A 409 -7.92 -2.97 -20.49
N PRO A 410 -8.84 -2.09 -20.96
CA PRO A 410 -8.49 -0.85 -21.66
C PRO A 410 -7.60 0.08 -20.85
N ASP A 411 -7.73 0.06 -19.52
CA ASP A 411 -6.95 0.91 -18.59
C ASP A 411 -5.44 0.59 -18.58
N TYR A 412 -5.02 -0.52 -19.18
CA TYR A 412 -3.61 -0.90 -19.30
C TYR A 412 -2.95 -0.41 -20.60
N MET A 413 -3.69 0.25 -21.49
CA MET A 413 -3.13 0.69 -22.78
C MET A 413 -2.02 1.72 -22.63
N GLU A 414 -2.15 2.66 -21.68
CA GLU A 414 -1.09 3.63 -21.39
C GLU A 414 0.19 2.92 -20.93
N SER A 415 0.06 1.98 -20.00
CA SER A 415 1.18 1.19 -19.49
C SER A 415 1.83 0.35 -20.59
N PHE A 416 1.02 -0.24 -21.47
CA PHE A 416 1.49 -1.00 -22.62
C PHE A 416 2.33 -0.13 -23.54
N GLU A 417 1.82 1.04 -23.94
CA GLU A 417 2.56 1.96 -24.81
C GLU A 417 3.83 2.48 -24.15
N HIS A 418 3.75 2.81 -22.85
CA HIS A 418 4.92 3.27 -22.10
C HIS A 418 6.05 2.24 -22.13
N VAL A 419 5.76 0.99 -21.77
CA VAL A 419 6.77 -0.07 -21.72
C VAL A 419 7.30 -0.43 -23.11
N MET A 420 6.43 -0.54 -24.11
CA MET A 420 6.84 -0.85 -25.47
C MET A 420 7.74 0.23 -26.10
N ASN A 421 7.62 1.49 -25.65
CA ASN A 421 8.46 2.60 -26.05
C ASN A 421 9.64 2.86 -25.08
N SER A 422 9.81 2.03 -24.05
CA SER A 422 10.92 2.11 -23.09
C SER A 422 12.08 1.22 -23.49
N VAL A 423 13.30 1.59 -23.07
CA VAL A 423 14.49 0.72 -23.12
C VAL A 423 14.60 -0.18 -21.89
N ALA A 424 13.79 0.08 -20.84
CA ALA A 424 13.86 -0.58 -19.55
C ALA A 424 12.82 -1.72 -19.45
N ILE A 425 13.22 -2.86 -18.87
CA ILE A 425 12.36 -4.04 -18.70
C ILE A 425 12.83 -4.92 -17.53
N TYR A 426 11.89 -5.53 -16.82
CA TYR A 426 12.15 -6.67 -15.93
C TYR A 426 12.18 -7.96 -16.75
N LYS A 427 13.37 -8.54 -16.92
CA LYS A 427 13.60 -9.67 -17.82
C LYS A 427 13.20 -11.01 -17.22
N CYS A 428 12.85 -11.95 -18.09
CA CYS A 428 12.74 -13.39 -17.79
C CYS A 428 11.65 -13.80 -16.81
N HIS A 429 10.64 -12.97 -16.56
CA HIS A 429 9.57 -13.27 -15.58
C HIS A 429 10.08 -13.75 -14.20
N LEU A 430 11.24 -13.24 -13.76
CA LEU A 430 11.77 -13.56 -12.44
C LEU A 430 11.02 -12.75 -11.39
N PHE A 431 10.35 -13.41 -10.46
CA PHE A 431 9.68 -12.75 -9.34
C PHE A 431 9.47 -13.67 -8.14
N ILE A 432 9.31 -13.08 -6.95
CA ILE A 432 8.78 -13.73 -5.75
C ILE A 432 7.75 -12.78 -5.15
N THR A 433 6.56 -13.27 -4.85
CA THR A 433 5.47 -12.43 -4.35
C THR A 433 4.45 -13.22 -3.53
N ARG A 434 3.53 -12.52 -2.88
CA ARG A 434 2.40 -13.15 -2.19
C ARG A 434 1.37 -13.67 -3.18
N ARG A 435 0.63 -14.70 -2.77
CA ARG A 435 -0.36 -15.39 -3.60
C ARG A 435 -1.41 -14.47 -4.20
N ASN A 436 -1.94 -13.54 -3.44
CA ASN A 436 -2.94 -12.60 -3.93
C ASN A 436 -2.45 -11.73 -5.10
N ILE A 437 -1.17 -11.37 -5.09
CA ILE A 437 -0.52 -10.58 -6.15
C ILE A 437 -0.30 -11.45 -7.39
N LEU A 438 0.19 -12.69 -7.20
CA LEU A 438 0.28 -13.66 -8.31
C LEU A 438 -1.09 -13.87 -8.97
N ASP A 439 -2.12 -14.12 -8.17
CA ASP A 439 -3.47 -14.38 -8.67
C ASP A 439 -3.99 -13.20 -9.49
N ALA A 440 -3.72 -11.99 -9.04
CA ALA A 440 -4.09 -10.78 -9.75
C ALA A 440 -3.35 -10.61 -11.07
N TYR A 441 -2.03 -10.82 -11.06
CA TYR A 441 -1.21 -10.79 -12.27
C TYR A 441 -1.66 -11.84 -13.28
N CYS A 442 -1.79 -13.09 -12.84
CA CYS A 442 -2.21 -14.18 -13.71
C CYS A 442 -3.65 -14.00 -14.23
N LYS A 443 -4.58 -13.56 -13.36
CA LYS A 443 -5.96 -13.25 -13.79
C LYS A 443 -5.97 -12.18 -14.86
N TRP A 444 -5.17 -11.12 -14.70
CA TRP A 444 -5.02 -10.07 -15.69
C TRP A 444 -4.39 -10.62 -16.99
N LEU A 445 -3.22 -11.25 -16.91
CA LEU A 445 -2.49 -11.75 -18.08
C LEU A 445 -3.33 -12.72 -18.91
N PHE A 446 -3.89 -13.73 -18.28
CA PHE A 446 -4.62 -14.79 -18.96
C PHE A 446 -6.06 -14.42 -19.35
N SER A 447 -6.55 -13.24 -18.93
CA SER A 447 -7.86 -12.73 -19.37
C SER A 447 -7.88 -12.36 -20.87
N PHE A 448 -6.72 -12.09 -21.48
CA PHE A 448 -6.62 -11.69 -22.88
C PHE A 448 -5.51 -12.40 -23.66
N TYR A 449 -4.41 -12.79 -22.96
CA TYR A 449 -3.18 -13.20 -23.66
C TYR A 449 -3.31 -14.56 -24.36
N LEU A 450 -4.08 -15.50 -23.80
CA LEU A 450 -4.33 -16.79 -24.47
C LEU A 450 -5.19 -16.64 -25.73
N ASP A 451 -6.18 -15.75 -25.70
CA ASP A 451 -6.99 -15.46 -26.89
C ASP A 451 -6.16 -14.79 -27.99
N ALA A 452 -5.28 -13.85 -27.59
CA ALA A 452 -4.34 -13.23 -28.53
C ALA A 452 -3.36 -14.27 -29.12
N THR A 453 -2.80 -15.15 -28.29
CA THR A 453 -1.94 -16.27 -28.72
C THR A 453 -2.67 -17.14 -29.75
N ASN A 454 -3.87 -17.58 -29.45
CA ASN A 454 -4.67 -18.42 -30.35
C ASN A 454 -5.01 -17.70 -31.66
N GLU A 455 -5.25 -16.40 -31.66
CA GLU A 455 -5.49 -15.64 -32.90
C GLU A 455 -4.23 -15.55 -33.76
N ILE A 456 -3.06 -15.32 -33.15
CA ILE A 456 -1.78 -15.28 -33.85
C ILE A 456 -1.51 -16.65 -34.52
N LEU A 457 -1.61 -17.75 -33.73
CA LEU A 457 -1.33 -19.11 -34.22
C LEU A 457 -2.27 -19.57 -35.33
N ARG A 458 -3.50 -19.05 -35.35
CA ARG A 458 -4.45 -19.35 -36.48
C ARG A 458 -4.07 -18.64 -37.79
N LYS A 459 -3.34 -17.52 -37.72
CA LYS A 459 -3.02 -16.69 -38.89
C LYS A 459 -1.60 -16.84 -39.38
N VAL A 460 -0.70 -17.34 -38.53
CA VAL A 460 0.72 -17.49 -38.82
C VAL A 460 1.19 -18.87 -38.41
N ASP A 461 1.82 -19.57 -39.32
CA ASP A 461 2.54 -20.81 -39.05
C ASP A 461 3.93 -20.48 -38.45
N LEU A 462 3.96 -20.28 -37.11
CA LEU A 462 5.20 -19.96 -36.39
C LEU A 462 6.18 -21.16 -36.40
N GLU A 463 5.73 -22.41 -36.56
CA GLU A 463 6.62 -23.58 -36.55
C GLU A 463 7.55 -23.61 -37.75
N SER A 464 7.11 -23.13 -38.89
CA SER A 464 7.91 -23.03 -40.11
C SER A 464 8.99 -21.93 -40.05
N LEU A 465 8.94 -21.03 -39.04
CA LEU A 465 9.84 -19.90 -38.96
C LEU A 465 11.16 -20.24 -38.25
N PRO A 466 12.22 -19.44 -38.47
CA PRO A 466 13.47 -19.53 -37.74
C PRO A 466 13.27 -19.40 -36.22
N PHE A 467 14.29 -19.74 -35.44
CA PHE A 467 14.21 -19.83 -33.97
C PHE A 467 13.71 -18.55 -33.30
N SER A 468 14.23 -17.38 -33.65
CA SER A 468 13.81 -16.12 -33.01
C SER A 468 12.38 -15.71 -33.34
N PRO A 469 11.95 -15.63 -34.63
CA PRO A 469 10.56 -15.34 -34.97
C PRO A 469 9.55 -16.32 -34.38
N ARG A 470 9.90 -17.61 -34.23
CA ARG A 470 9.05 -18.62 -33.58
C ARG A 470 8.69 -18.26 -32.15
N ARG A 471 9.59 -17.56 -31.45
CA ARG A 471 9.43 -17.12 -30.05
C ARG A 471 8.72 -15.78 -29.87
N LEU A 472 8.21 -15.18 -30.94
CA LEU A 472 7.57 -13.85 -30.92
C LEU A 472 6.54 -13.68 -29.80
N ILE A 473 5.68 -14.68 -29.60
CA ILE A 473 4.66 -14.64 -28.54
C ILE A 473 5.31 -14.59 -27.16
N ALA A 474 6.34 -15.40 -26.91
CA ALA A 474 7.07 -15.34 -25.64
C ALA A 474 7.80 -14.00 -25.44
N PHE A 475 8.36 -13.41 -26.47
CA PHE A 475 8.97 -12.08 -26.38
C PHE A 475 7.95 -11.00 -26.00
N LEU A 476 6.76 -11.03 -26.58
CA LEU A 476 5.68 -10.13 -26.16
C LEU A 476 5.22 -10.42 -24.72
N ALA A 477 5.12 -11.71 -24.33
CA ALA A 477 4.75 -12.11 -22.98
C ALA A 477 5.73 -11.59 -21.92
N GLU A 478 7.02 -11.58 -22.21
CA GLU A 478 8.06 -11.10 -21.30
C GLU A 478 7.85 -9.63 -20.88
N ARG A 479 7.25 -8.80 -21.74
CA ARG A 479 6.93 -7.39 -21.44
C ARG A 479 5.74 -7.24 -20.50
N MET A 480 4.87 -8.23 -20.43
CA MET A 480 3.61 -8.15 -19.67
C MET A 480 3.83 -7.96 -18.17
N LEU A 481 4.86 -8.59 -17.58
CA LEU A 481 5.18 -8.37 -16.18
C LEU A 481 5.51 -6.90 -15.90
N THR A 482 6.36 -6.29 -16.71
CA THR A 482 6.76 -4.88 -16.57
C THR A 482 5.56 -3.95 -16.76
N ILE A 483 4.69 -4.22 -17.76
CA ILE A 483 3.45 -3.47 -18.02
C ILE A 483 2.53 -3.52 -16.80
N TRP A 484 2.36 -4.70 -16.23
CA TRP A 484 1.50 -4.89 -15.07
C TRP A 484 2.05 -4.20 -13.82
N LEU A 485 3.34 -4.34 -13.53
CA LEU A 485 4.00 -3.69 -12.39
C LEU A 485 3.94 -2.17 -12.50
N TRP A 486 4.17 -1.62 -13.69
CA TRP A 486 4.12 -0.17 -13.91
C TRP A 486 2.73 0.41 -13.61
N LYS A 487 1.66 -0.29 -13.98
CA LYS A 487 0.26 0.14 -13.72
C LYS A 487 -0.11 0.06 -12.25
N ASN A 488 0.30 -1.00 -11.55
CA ASN A 488 -0.24 -1.35 -10.23
C ASN A 488 0.51 -0.70 -9.05
N ARG A 489 1.56 0.07 -9.30
CA ARG A 489 2.32 0.85 -8.30
C ARG A 489 2.68 0.05 -7.03
N LEU A 490 3.15 -1.17 -7.20
CA LEU A 490 3.56 -2.03 -6.10
C LEU A 490 4.87 -1.54 -5.48
N ARG A 491 5.10 -1.89 -4.21
CA ARG A 491 6.40 -1.73 -3.54
C ARG A 491 7.34 -2.80 -4.07
N ILE A 492 8.18 -2.42 -5.01
CA ILE A 492 9.09 -3.34 -5.71
C ILE A 492 10.42 -3.42 -4.97
N LYS A 493 10.91 -4.65 -4.76
CA LYS A 493 12.30 -4.93 -4.38
C LYS A 493 13.03 -5.48 -5.59
N GLU A 494 14.00 -4.75 -6.08
CA GLU A 494 14.93 -5.24 -7.10
C GLU A 494 16.08 -5.99 -6.44
N LEU A 495 16.42 -7.15 -7.00
CA LEU A 495 17.58 -7.95 -6.62
C LEU A 495 18.35 -8.37 -7.88
N ASP A 496 19.65 -8.51 -7.74
CA ASP A 496 20.46 -9.16 -8.74
C ASP A 496 20.15 -10.66 -8.82
N PHE A 497 20.47 -11.27 -9.93
CA PHE A 497 20.43 -12.72 -10.07
C PHE A 497 21.80 -13.27 -10.44
N MET A 498 22.12 -14.43 -9.91
CA MET A 498 23.30 -15.20 -10.31
C MET A 498 22.95 -16.00 -11.55
N PHE A 499 23.91 -16.09 -12.45
CA PHE A 499 23.81 -16.87 -13.67
C PHE A 499 24.70 -18.11 -13.56
N ILE A 500 24.11 -19.29 -13.82
CA ILE A 500 24.84 -20.56 -13.88
C ILE A 500 25.30 -20.77 -15.33
N GLU A 501 26.61 -20.79 -15.55
CA GLU A 501 27.21 -21.11 -16.85
C GLU A 501 27.37 -22.63 -17.01
N GLY A 502 27.21 -23.13 -18.24
CA GLY A 502 27.60 -24.50 -18.58
C GLY A 502 26.57 -25.61 -18.36
N ILE A 503 25.27 -25.26 -18.12
CA ILE A 503 24.18 -26.23 -18.11
C ILE A 503 23.46 -26.26 -19.45
#